data_a87361487c6c448776589ff907c48287
#
_entry.id   a87361487c6c448776589ff907c48287
#
_cell.length_a   1.000
_cell.length_b   1.000
_cell.length_c   1.000
_cell.angle_alpha   90.00
_cell.angle_beta   90.00
_cell.angle_gamma   90.00
#
_symmetry.space_group_name_H-M   'P 1'
#
loop_
_entity.id
_entity.type
_entity.pdbx_description
1 polymer ?
#
loop_
_entity_poly.entity_id
_entity_poly.type
_entity_poly.pdbx_seq_one_letter_code
_entity_poly.pdbx_strand_id
1 'polypeptide(L)'
;MIKQVLSVIAGLAFAIPAPAFATGFEDISRLKELVSGSGTKVLLQNCTESGIYGYYEYNQSTNVDTLVICSNTVDRKDPDAVWETLAHEATHAMQACAGGPIVDDVLVPRMLRELQEFTPHYYRILMKYSSSQKRFELEAFWMELRHPKFVIDTFTKFCYTRD
;
A
#
# COMPACT_ATOMS: atom_id res chain seq x y z
N MET A 1 -13.72 1.60 -20.52
CA MET A 1 -12.88 2.37 -19.57
C MET A 1 -13.11 1.81 -18.18
N ILE A 2 -12.23 0.95 -17.73
CA ILE A 2 -12.27 0.44 -16.35
C ILE A 2 -11.30 1.30 -15.56
N LYS A 3 -11.81 2.34 -14.88
CA LYS A 3 -11.09 2.99 -13.80
C LYS A 3 -11.12 2.03 -12.63
N GLN A 4 -10.06 1.27 -12.43
CA GLN A 4 -9.84 0.64 -11.14
C GLN A 4 -9.26 1.71 -10.22
N VAL A 5 -10.15 2.40 -9.51
CA VAL A 5 -9.76 3.16 -8.32
C VAL A 5 -9.70 2.14 -7.19
N LEU A 6 -8.53 1.66 -6.93
CA LEU A 6 -8.23 0.81 -5.79
C LEU A 6 -7.74 1.72 -4.67
N SER A 7 -8.40 1.61 -3.57
CA SER A 7 -8.02 2.07 -2.24
C SER A 7 -8.66 3.34 -1.72
N VAL A 8 -9.66 3.15 -0.89
CA VAL A 8 -10.17 4.16 0.04
C VAL A 8 -9.81 3.70 1.45
N ILE A 9 -8.72 4.23 2.00
CA ILE A 9 -8.42 4.02 3.42
C ILE A 9 -9.14 5.09 4.22
N ALA A 10 -10.29 4.74 4.80
CA ALA A 10 -10.93 5.53 5.84
C ALA A 10 -10.33 5.10 7.20
N GLY A 11 -9.28 5.76 7.64
CA GLY A 11 -8.62 5.48 8.91
C GLY A 11 -9.01 6.49 9.98
N LEU A 12 -9.54 6.00 11.10
CA LEU A 12 -9.55 6.72 12.37
C LEU A 12 -8.19 6.47 13.05
N ALA A 13 -7.47 7.55 13.31
CA ALA A 13 -6.20 7.51 14.05
C ALA A 13 -6.42 7.00 15.47
N PHE A 14 -6.17 5.72 15.69
CA PHE A 14 -5.93 5.16 17.02
C PHE A 14 -4.49 4.67 17.05
N ALA A 15 -3.70 5.26 17.93
CA ALA A 15 -2.35 4.80 18.22
C ALA A 15 -2.42 3.35 18.74
N ILE A 16 -2.08 2.39 17.90
CA ILE A 16 -1.84 1.01 18.29
C ILE A 16 -0.34 0.82 18.24
N PRO A 17 0.29 0.19 19.24
CA PRO A 17 1.69 -0.18 19.12
C PRO A 17 1.79 -1.27 18.05
N ALA A 18 2.01 -0.87 16.81
CA ALA A 18 2.60 -1.76 15.84
C ALA A 18 3.95 -2.23 16.39
N PRO A 19 4.46 -3.44 16.07
CA PRO A 19 5.82 -3.79 16.41
C PRO A 19 6.70 -2.66 15.89
N ALA A 20 7.31 -1.92 16.84
CA ALA A 20 8.00 -0.68 16.57
C ALA A 20 9.27 -0.95 15.76
N PHE A 21 9.13 -1.09 14.47
CA PHE A 21 10.22 -0.81 13.57
C PHE A 21 10.17 0.70 13.34
N ALA A 22 11.07 1.45 13.95
CA ALA A 22 11.18 2.88 13.70
C ALA A 22 11.46 3.05 12.19
N THR A 23 10.43 3.40 11.44
CA THR A 23 10.56 3.70 10.03
C THR A 23 11.28 5.05 9.91
N GLY A 24 12.41 5.04 9.23
CA GLY A 24 13.16 6.26 8.97
C GLY A 24 12.71 6.91 7.66
N PHE A 25 12.92 8.23 7.52
CA PHE A 25 12.73 8.92 6.24
C PHE A 25 13.62 8.35 5.11
N GLU A 26 14.71 7.66 5.45
CA GLU A 26 15.57 6.96 4.49
C GLU A 26 14.83 5.79 3.83
N ASP A 27 14.07 4.99 4.59
CA ASP A 27 13.28 3.89 4.04
C ASP A 27 12.18 4.39 3.12
N ILE A 28 11.51 5.50 3.52
CA ILE A 28 10.50 6.17 2.71
C ILE A 28 11.11 6.66 1.39
N SER A 29 12.25 7.34 1.46
CA SER A 29 12.95 7.84 0.26
C SER A 29 13.35 6.69 -0.65
N ARG A 30 13.88 5.62 -0.09
CA ARG A 30 14.29 4.44 -0.84
C ARG A 30 13.12 3.77 -1.56
N LEU A 31 12.00 3.56 -0.88
CA LEU A 31 10.82 2.97 -1.51
C LEU A 31 10.24 3.89 -2.60
N LYS A 32 10.18 5.21 -2.36
CA LYS A 32 9.75 6.19 -3.37
C LYS A 32 10.63 6.16 -4.63
N GLU A 33 11.95 6.08 -4.47
CA GLU A 33 12.89 5.97 -5.59
C GLU A 33 12.63 4.70 -6.41
N LEU A 34 12.42 3.56 -5.74
CA LEU A 34 12.11 2.30 -6.41
C LEU A 34 10.78 2.38 -7.16
N VAL A 35 9.73 2.88 -6.51
CA VAL A 35 8.42 3.05 -7.14
C VAL A 35 8.53 3.96 -8.36
N SER A 36 9.21 5.09 -8.24
CA SER A 36 9.41 6.02 -9.37
C SER A 36 10.26 5.41 -10.47
N GLY A 37 11.30 4.67 -10.12
CA GLY A 37 12.20 4.00 -11.06
C GLY A 37 11.52 2.86 -11.84
N SER A 38 10.44 2.28 -11.31
CA SER A 38 9.63 1.27 -12.02
C SER A 38 8.67 1.86 -13.05
N GLY A 39 8.59 3.19 -13.15
CA GLY A 39 7.73 3.91 -14.10
C GLY A 39 6.43 4.46 -13.48
N THR A 40 6.20 4.23 -12.20
CA THR A 40 5.04 4.76 -11.47
C THR A 40 5.32 6.19 -11.01
N LYS A 41 4.43 7.14 -11.32
CA LYS A 41 4.52 8.50 -10.78
C LYS A 41 4.14 8.51 -9.30
N VAL A 42 5.01 9.04 -8.44
CA VAL A 42 4.70 9.25 -7.03
C VAL A 42 4.37 10.73 -6.81
N LEU A 43 3.16 11.02 -6.36
CA LEU A 43 2.64 12.36 -6.14
C LEU A 43 2.28 12.57 -4.66
N LEU A 44 2.56 13.76 -4.19
CA LEU A 44 2.06 14.27 -2.91
C LEU A 44 1.13 15.43 -3.21
N GLN A 45 -0.16 15.26 -3.00
CA GLN A 45 -1.16 16.27 -3.35
C GLN A 45 -2.36 16.26 -2.39
N ASN A 46 -3.13 17.33 -2.39
CA ASN A 46 -4.40 17.35 -1.68
C ASN A 46 -5.41 16.46 -2.42
N CYS A 47 -6.07 15.59 -1.68
CA CYS A 47 -7.14 14.75 -2.19
C CYS A 47 -8.50 15.40 -1.93
N THR A 48 -9.43 15.24 -2.88
CA THR A 48 -10.77 15.82 -2.80
C THR A 48 -11.72 14.99 -1.95
N GLU A 49 -11.50 13.69 -1.89
CA GLU A 49 -12.32 12.79 -1.08
C GLU A 49 -11.83 12.81 0.37
N SER A 50 -12.76 12.97 1.31
CA SER A 50 -12.44 12.98 2.73
C SER A 50 -12.14 11.57 3.23
N GLY A 51 -11.11 11.45 4.10
CA GLY A 51 -10.75 10.18 4.74
C GLY A 51 -9.90 9.24 3.88
N ILE A 52 -9.43 9.70 2.72
CA ILE A 52 -8.47 8.97 1.90
C ILE A 52 -7.06 9.38 2.29
N TYR A 53 -6.18 8.42 2.52
CA TYR A 53 -4.76 8.63 2.84
C TYR A 53 -3.87 8.56 1.61
N GLY A 54 -4.23 7.71 0.65
CA GLY A 54 -3.55 7.55 -0.61
C GLY A 54 -4.40 6.76 -1.60
N TYR A 55 -3.91 6.62 -2.81
CA TYR A 55 -4.45 5.71 -3.81
C TYR A 55 -3.42 5.39 -4.88
N TYR A 56 -3.57 4.22 -5.48
CA TYR A 56 -2.88 3.81 -6.68
C TYR A 56 -3.86 3.74 -7.84
N GLU A 57 -3.50 4.32 -8.98
CA GLU A 57 -4.30 4.32 -10.20
C GLU A 57 -3.44 3.86 -11.38
N TYR A 58 -3.90 2.84 -12.10
CA TYR A 58 -3.36 2.45 -13.39
C TYR A 58 -4.26 2.94 -14.51
N ASN A 59 -3.74 3.79 -15.38
CA ASN A 59 -4.45 4.29 -16.53
C ASN A 59 -4.04 3.50 -17.79
N GLN A 60 -4.87 2.53 -18.17
CA GLN A 60 -4.62 1.67 -19.34
C GLN A 60 -4.49 2.45 -20.66
N SER A 61 -5.15 3.59 -20.80
CA SER A 61 -5.12 4.37 -22.05
C SER A 61 -3.81 5.10 -22.26
N THR A 62 -3.15 5.51 -21.18
CA THR A 62 -1.86 6.22 -21.22
C THR A 62 -0.69 5.34 -20.81
N ASN A 63 -0.96 4.15 -20.31
CA ASN A 63 0.02 3.23 -19.71
C ASN A 63 0.86 3.91 -18.61
N VAL A 64 0.21 4.78 -17.81
CA VAL A 64 0.86 5.52 -16.74
C VAL A 64 0.23 5.12 -15.40
N ASP A 65 1.08 4.62 -14.53
CA ASP A 65 0.74 4.36 -13.15
C ASP A 65 0.98 5.61 -12.31
N THR A 66 0.09 5.85 -11.35
CA THR A 66 0.22 6.96 -10.41
C THR A 66 -0.05 6.46 -9.00
N LEU A 67 0.88 6.70 -8.09
CA LEU A 67 0.73 6.53 -6.65
C LEU A 67 0.61 7.90 -6.02
N VAL A 68 -0.47 8.12 -5.28
CA VAL A 68 -0.76 9.40 -4.63
C VAL A 68 -0.76 9.22 -3.11
N ILE A 69 -0.07 10.12 -2.42
CA ILE A 69 -0.17 10.32 -0.97
C ILE A 69 -0.95 11.61 -0.74
N CYS A 70 -2.03 11.54 0.03
CA CYS A 70 -2.92 12.67 0.29
C CYS A 70 -2.35 13.59 1.38
N SER A 71 -1.78 14.72 0.99
CA SER A 71 -1.09 15.66 1.89
C SER A 71 -1.99 16.36 2.90
N ASN A 72 -3.29 16.35 2.67
CA ASN A 72 -4.31 16.89 3.59
C ASN A 72 -4.81 15.89 4.64
N THR A 73 -4.43 14.61 4.51
CA THR A 73 -4.86 13.53 5.41
C THR A 73 -3.68 12.89 6.12
N VAL A 74 -2.54 12.71 5.41
CA VAL A 74 -1.31 12.13 5.97
C VAL A 74 -0.45 13.21 6.61
N ASP A 75 -0.12 13.06 7.90
CA ASP A 75 0.88 13.93 8.53
C ASP A 75 2.27 13.61 7.99
N ARG A 76 2.81 14.53 7.19
CA ARG A 76 4.13 14.39 6.55
C ARG A 76 5.30 14.43 7.54
N LYS A 77 5.07 14.85 8.78
CA LYS A 77 6.09 14.87 9.85
C LYS A 77 6.12 13.56 10.62
N ASP A 78 5.11 12.74 10.45
CA ASP A 78 5.03 11.42 11.02
C ASP A 78 5.52 10.38 9.98
N PRO A 79 6.75 9.85 10.12
CA PRO A 79 7.30 8.90 9.17
C PRO A 79 6.50 7.60 9.13
N ASP A 80 5.87 7.18 10.23
CA ASP A 80 5.09 5.95 10.27
C ASP A 80 3.80 6.12 9.44
N ALA A 81 3.10 7.24 9.57
CA ALA A 81 1.91 7.54 8.76
C ALA A 81 2.23 7.61 7.25
N VAL A 82 3.37 8.23 6.90
CA VAL A 82 3.83 8.29 5.50
C VAL A 82 4.21 6.90 4.99
N TRP A 83 4.91 6.12 5.82
CA TRP A 83 5.31 4.76 5.47
C TRP A 83 4.11 3.85 5.23
N GLU A 84 3.16 3.79 6.17
CA GLU A 84 1.96 2.96 6.04
C GLU A 84 1.26 3.23 4.72
N THR A 85 0.99 4.51 4.41
CA THR A 85 0.36 4.88 3.14
C THR A 85 1.21 4.50 1.93
N LEU A 86 2.50 4.84 1.95
CA LEU A 86 3.40 4.55 0.82
C LEU A 86 3.54 3.05 0.58
N ALA A 87 3.73 2.25 1.62
CA ALA A 87 3.88 0.80 1.52
C ALA A 87 2.60 0.11 1.05
N HIS A 88 1.44 0.59 1.51
CA HIS A 88 0.13 0.13 1.04
C HIS A 88 -0.01 0.36 -0.47
N GLU A 89 0.15 1.58 -0.93
CA GLU A 89 -0.03 1.93 -2.35
C GLU A 89 1.08 1.34 -3.24
N ALA A 90 2.31 1.21 -2.72
CA ALA A 90 3.38 0.51 -3.43
C ALA A 90 3.07 -0.99 -3.59
N THR A 91 2.29 -1.58 -2.70
CA THR A 91 1.84 -2.97 -2.85
C THR A 91 0.91 -3.12 -4.06
N HIS A 92 0.03 -2.16 -4.32
CA HIS A 92 -0.78 -2.15 -5.54
C HIS A 92 0.08 -2.01 -6.81
N ALA A 93 1.16 -1.23 -6.75
CA ALA A 93 2.13 -1.18 -7.84
C ALA A 93 2.83 -2.53 -8.05
N MET A 94 3.22 -3.24 -6.97
CA MET A 94 3.76 -4.61 -7.07
C MET A 94 2.77 -5.59 -7.70
N GLN A 95 1.50 -5.50 -7.33
CA GLN A 95 0.42 -6.32 -7.90
C GLN A 95 0.23 -6.04 -9.39
N ALA A 96 0.34 -4.78 -9.81
CA ALA A 96 0.33 -4.41 -11.22
C ALA A 96 1.56 -4.97 -11.96
N CYS A 97 2.76 -4.87 -11.38
CA CYS A 97 3.98 -5.48 -11.92
C CYS A 97 3.86 -7.00 -12.07
N ALA A 98 3.26 -7.67 -11.10
CA ALA A 98 3.05 -9.11 -11.09
C ALA A 98 1.90 -9.58 -12.00
N GLY A 99 0.98 -8.67 -12.36
CA GLY A 99 -0.25 -9.00 -13.08
C GLY A 99 -1.30 -9.69 -12.21
N GLY A 100 -1.22 -9.55 -10.88
CA GLY A 100 -2.12 -10.19 -9.93
C GLY A 100 -1.60 -10.15 -8.49
N PRO A 101 -2.18 -10.97 -7.59
CA PRO A 101 -1.69 -11.11 -6.22
C PRO A 101 -0.21 -11.48 -6.16
N ILE A 102 0.50 -10.96 -5.15
CA ILE A 102 1.96 -11.14 -4.97
C ILE A 102 2.32 -12.16 -3.89
N VAL A 103 1.36 -12.55 -3.07
CA VAL A 103 1.55 -13.52 -1.98
C VAL A 103 0.88 -14.83 -2.33
N ASP A 104 1.50 -15.94 -1.99
CA ASP A 104 0.94 -17.28 -2.22
C ASP A 104 -0.37 -17.48 -1.44
N ASP A 105 -1.35 -18.14 -2.05
CA ASP A 105 -2.67 -18.41 -1.46
C ASP A 105 -2.58 -19.19 -0.14
N VAL A 106 -1.55 -20.00 0.04
CA VAL A 106 -1.30 -20.75 1.28
C VAL A 106 -1.11 -19.82 2.49
N LEU A 107 -0.66 -18.58 2.27
CA LEU A 107 -0.44 -17.59 3.32
C LEU A 107 -1.69 -16.76 3.66
N VAL A 108 -2.74 -16.80 2.84
CA VAL A 108 -3.97 -16.01 3.05
C VAL A 108 -4.59 -16.21 4.44
N PRO A 109 -4.76 -17.45 4.94
CA PRO A 109 -5.33 -17.66 6.28
C PRO A 109 -4.46 -17.07 7.39
N ARG A 110 -3.14 -17.05 7.20
CA ARG A 110 -2.20 -16.44 8.14
C ARG A 110 -2.31 -14.92 8.11
N MET A 111 -2.34 -14.31 6.94
CA MET A 111 -2.48 -12.86 6.76
C MET A 111 -3.77 -12.34 7.40
N LEU A 112 -4.90 -13.01 7.16
CA LEU A 112 -6.19 -12.67 7.77
C LEU A 112 -6.13 -12.74 9.30
N ARG A 113 -5.50 -13.77 9.83
CA ARG A 113 -5.34 -13.96 11.27
C ARG A 113 -4.45 -12.88 11.89
N GLU A 114 -3.33 -12.55 11.26
CA GLU A 114 -2.44 -11.49 11.72
C GLU A 114 -3.13 -10.12 11.69
N LEU A 115 -3.90 -9.79 10.63
CA LEU A 115 -4.67 -8.56 10.62
C LEU A 115 -5.75 -8.53 11.72
N GLN A 116 -6.46 -9.63 11.92
CA GLN A 116 -7.49 -9.70 12.95
C GLN A 116 -6.92 -9.54 14.37
N GLU A 117 -5.75 -10.10 14.61
CA GLU A 117 -5.09 -10.10 15.92
C GLU A 117 -4.38 -8.76 16.21
N PHE A 118 -3.58 -8.26 15.26
CA PHE A 118 -2.71 -7.11 15.50
C PHE A 118 -3.32 -5.78 15.05
N THR A 119 -4.18 -5.80 14.04
CA THR A 119 -4.81 -4.60 13.47
C THR A 119 -6.30 -4.82 13.19
N PRO A 120 -7.13 -5.09 14.22
CA PRO A 120 -8.53 -5.46 14.03
C PRO A 120 -9.37 -4.40 13.31
N HIS A 121 -8.93 -3.14 13.30
CA HIS A 121 -9.58 -2.08 12.54
C HIS A 121 -9.36 -2.26 11.03
N TYR A 122 -8.16 -2.64 10.56
CA TYR A 122 -7.89 -2.96 9.16
C TYR A 122 -8.68 -4.20 8.72
N TYR A 123 -8.75 -5.21 9.59
CA TYR A 123 -9.59 -6.38 9.31
C TYR A 123 -11.06 -5.99 9.07
N ARG A 124 -11.63 -5.08 9.90
CA ARG A 124 -13.01 -4.59 9.71
C ARG A 124 -13.17 -3.78 8.41
N ILE A 125 -12.17 -3.00 8.03
CA ILE A 125 -12.16 -2.27 6.75
C ILE A 125 -12.11 -3.26 5.60
N LEU A 126 -11.20 -4.24 5.65
CA LEU A 126 -11.04 -5.28 4.64
C LEU A 126 -12.35 -6.04 4.39
N MET A 127 -13.14 -6.31 5.44
CA MET A 127 -14.41 -7.02 5.30
C MET A 127 -15.46 -6.25 4.48
N LYS A 128 -15.30 -4.94 4.29
CA LYS A 128 -16.21 -4.10 3.50
C LYS A 128 -15.90 -4.11 1.99
N TYR A 129 -14.71 -4.55 1.61
CA TYR A 129 -14.35 -4.65 0.20
C TYR A 129 -15.09 -5.77 -0.53
N SER A 130 -15.30 -5.60 -1.83
CA SER A 130 -15.84 -6.66 -2.69
C SER A 130 -14.92 -7.89 -2.72
N SER A 131 -15.46 -9.05 -3.06
CA SER A 131 -14.68 -10.29 -3.15
C SER A 131 -13.50 -10.17 -4.13
N SER A 132 -13.67 -9.42 -5.22
CA SER A 132 -12.63 -9.20 -6.23
C SER A 132 -11.49 -8.29 -5.76
N GLN A 133 -11.77 -7.37 -4.84
CA GLN A 133 -10.80 -6.42 -4.28
C GLN A 133 -10.12 -6.95 -3.02
N LYS A 134 -10.86 -7.76 -2.24
CA LYS A 134 -10.46 -8.18 -0.89
C LYS A 134 -9.08 -8.83 -0.84
N ARG A 135 -8.71 -9.60 -1.85
CA ARG A 135 -7.40 -10.25 -1.92
C ARG A 135 -6.27 -9.23 -2.06
N PHE A 136 -6.44 -8.26 -2.93
CA PHE A 136 -5.46 -7.21 -3.18
C PHE A 136 -5.28 -6.31 -1.96
N GLU A 137 -6.38 -5.91 -1.34
CA GLU A 137 -6.36 -5.08 -0.14
C GLU A 137 -5.78 -5.83 1.08
N LEU A 138 -6.05 -7.13 1.20
CA LEU A 138 -5.44 -7.97 2.23
C LEU A 138 -3.90 -7.92 2.16
N GLU A 139 -3.35 -8.05 0.97
CA GLU A 139 -1.91 -7.98 0.76
C GLU A 139 -1.37 -6.60 1.08
N ALA A 140 -2.05 -5.54 0.67
CA ALA A 140 -1.63 -4.17 0.93
C ALA A 140 -1.63 -3.85 2.43
N PHE A 141 -2.71 -4.16 3.17
CA PHE A 141 -2.77 -4.03 4.62
C PHE A 141 -1.74 -4.90 5.35
N TRP A 142 -1.45 -6.07 4.83
CA TRP A 142 -0.45 -6.94 5.45
C TRP A 142 0.97 -6.45 5.20
N MET A 143 1.26 -5.93 4.00
CA MET A 143 2.58 -5.42 3.61
C MET A 143 2.96 -4.15 4.36
N GLU A 144 2.05 -3.21 4.56
CA GLU A 144 2.34 -1.96 5.29
C GLU A 144 2.81 -2.19 6.73
N LEU A 145 2.44 -3.35 7.31
CA LEU A 145 2.84 -3.76 8.65
C LEU A 145 4.19 -4.49 8.69
N ARG A 146 4.83 -4.68 7.54
CA ARG A 146 6.13 -5.40 7.46
C ARG A 146 7.28 -4.43 7.66
N HIS A 147 8.41 -5.01 8.08
CA HIS A 147 9.67 -4.28 8.17
C HIS A 147 10.02 -3.64 6.82
N PRO A 148 10.50 -2.37 6.77
CA PRO A 148 10.78 -1.67 5.53
C PRO A 148 11.65 -2.44 4.55
N LYS A 149 12.69 -3.10 5.03
CA LYS A 149 13.55 -3.94 4.18
C LYS A 149 12.77 -5.03 3.45
N PHE A 150 11.79 -5.67 4.10
CA PHE A 150 10.98 -6.72 3.47
C PHE A 150 10.12 -6.15 2.33
N VAL A 151 9.51 -4.99 2.54
CA VAL A 151 8.70 -4.31 1.51
C VAL A 151 9.56 -3.91 0.32
N ILE A 152 10.73 -3.30 0.58
CA ILE A 152 11.70 -2.86 -0.43
C ILE A 152 12.21 -4.04 -1.26
N ASP A 153 12.61 -5.14 -0.61
CA ASP A 153 13.08 -6.35 -1.29
C ASP A 153 11.96 -6.97 -2.14
N THR A 154 10.74 -6.98 -1.62
CA THR A 154 9.56 -7.50 -2.34
C THR A 154 9.24 -6.64 -3.55
N PHE A 155 9.28 -5.32 -3.41
CA PHE A 155 9.09 -4.40 -4.53
C PHE A 155 10.13 -4.63 -5.62
N THR A 156 11.38 -4.74 -5.24
CA THR A 156 12.50 -5.02 -6.17
C THR A 156 12.27 -6.33 -6.92
N LYS A 157 11.85 -7.38 -6.20
CA LYS A 157 11.57 -8.69 -6.79
C LYS A 157 10.50 -8.62 -7.88
N PHE A 158 9.38 -7.95 -7.62
CA PHE A 158 8.25 -7.97 -8.55
C PHE A 158 8.34 -6.95 -9.68
N CYS A 159 8.98 -5.79 -9.44
CA CYS A 159 8.99 -4.72 -10.43
C CYS A 159 10.33 -4.56 -11.18
N TYR A 160 11.43 -5.17 -10.70
CA TYR A 160 12.74 -5.03 -11.33
C TYR A 160 13.36 -6.34 -11.82
N THR A 161 13.04 -7.48 -11.20
CA THR A 161 13.55 -8.78 -11.64
C THR A 161 12.51 -9.47 -12.51
N ARG A 162 12.27 -8.93 -13.71
CA ARG A 162 11.51 -9.65 -14.74
C ARG A 162 12.54 -10.47 -15.55
N ASP A 163 12.55 -11.78 -15.34
CA ASP A 163 13.16 -12.74 -16.24
C ASP A 163 12.29 -12.92 -17.50
#